data_a477a076ed0a706093b680bc5c5abdf6
#
_entry.id   a477a076ed0a706093b680bc5c5abdf6
#
_cell.length_a   1.000
_cell.length_b   1.000
_cell.length_c   1.000
_cell.angle_alpha   90.00
_cell.angle_beta   90.00
_cell.angle_gamma   90.00
#
_symmetry.space_group_name_H-M   'P 1'
#
loop_
_entity.id
_entity.type
_entity.pdbx_description
1 polymer ?
#
loop_
_entity_poly.entity_id
_entity_poly.type
_entity_poly.pdbx_seq_one_letter_code
_entity_poly.pdbx_strand_id
1 'polypeptide(L)'
;MDKEKLDVVKLRKGFIAALDQSGGSSAKTLEKYGIPKDSYKTEEEMFNLIHEMRARVITSPSFTSEHILGTILFYKTMMGKIEGEYTADYLWNKKKIVSFLKVDKGLEEEHDGVKLMKPINDLKEQLEEANKKHIFGTKMRSVIYEANKKGIKSIVDQQFNFAKEICNMNLVPIIEPEVDINAPDKTECERMLLQEIKNHLDNWDESDKIMFKFTIPTEENLYMELYNYDCVVKVVALSGGYDINKACELLSKNKNVIASFSRALLENLNINQTEEEFNKELDSAITKIYNASVN
;
A
#
# COMPACT_ATOMS: atom_id res chain seq x y z
N MET A 1 -13.57 -10.44 -11.03
CA MET A 1 -13.23 -9.14 -10.39
C MET A 1 -14.52 -8.38 -10.06
N ASP A 2 -14.61 -7.80 -8.87
CA ASP A 2 -15.75 -7.00 -8.39
C ASP A 2 -15.77 -5.63 -9.08
N LYS A 3 -16.79 -5.38 -9.91
CA LYS A 3 -16.89 -4.15 -10.72
C LYS A 3 -17.19 -2.92 -9.88
N GLU A 4 -18.00 -3.04 -8.82
CA GLU A 4 -18.34 -1.90 -7.95
C GLU A 4 -17.10 -1.40 -7.22
N LYS A 5 -16.29 -2.32 -6.69
CA LYS A 5 -15.01 -1.98 -6.04
C LYS A 5 -14.00 -1.41 -7.03
N LEU A 6 -13.95 -1.94 -8.26
CA LEU A 6 -13.10 -1.38 -9.32
C LEU A 6 -13.48 0.08 -9.62
N ASP A 7 -14.76 0.36 -9.78
CA ASP A 7 -15.25 1.71 -10.07
C ASP A 7 -14.93 2.69 -8.94
N VAL A 8 -15.01 2.24 -7.68
CA VAL A 8 -14.56 3.05 -6.52
C VAL A 8 -13.10 3.44 -6.66
N VAL A 9 -12.21 2.47 -6.90
CA VAL A 9 -10.76 2.72 -6.99
C VAL A 9 -10.40 3.55 -8.23
N LYS A 10 -11.03 3.26 -9.37
CA LYS A 10 -10.71 3.89 -10.65
C LYS A 10 -11.23 5.33 -10.75
N LEU A 11 -12.47 5.57 -10.33
CA LEU A 11 -13.22 6.77 -10.69
C LEU A 11 -13.33 7.79 -9.56
N ARG A 12 -13.30 7.35 -8.30
CA ARG A 12 -13.47 8.29 -7.18
C ARG A 12 -12.17 9.03 -6.86
N LYS A 13 -12.33 10.20 -6.27
CA LYS A 13 -11.25 10.98 -5.67
C LYS A 13 -10.97 10.47 -4.26
N GLY A 14 -9.70 10.43 -3.86
CA GLY A 14 -9.27 9.97 -2.55
C GLY A 14 -7.88 9.34 -2.56
N PHE A 15 -7.54 8.64 -1.48
CA PHE A 15 -6.25 7.97 -1.34
C PHE A 15 -6.41 6.54 -0.79
N ILE A 16 -5.33 5.77 -0.72
CA ILE A 16 -5.30 4.42 -0.14
C ILE A 16 -4.54 4.45 1.19
N ALA A 17 -5.22 4.13 2.30
CA ALA A 17 -4.59 4.02 3.61
C ALA A 17 -3.78 2.71 3.70
N ALA A 18 -2.47 2.79 4.01
CA ALA A 18 -1.64 1.60 4.15
C ALA A 18 -1.53 1.20 5.64
N LEU A 19 -2.27 0.16 6.03
CA LEU A 19 -2.31 -0.42 7.38
C LEU A 19 -1.71 -1.84 7.39
N ASP A 20 -0.65 -2.05 6.60
CA ASP A 20 -0.08 -3.36 6.31
C ASP A 20 1.29 -3.62 6.95
N GLN A 21 1.68 -2.83 7.96
CA GLN A 21 2.91 -3.06 8.72
C GLN A 21 2.94 -4.50 9.25
N SER A 22 4.07 -5.19 9.08
CA SER A 22 4.23 -6.60 9.44
C SER A 22 5.63 -6.87 9.98
N GLY A 23 5.81 -7.96 10.71
CA GLY A 23 7.09 -8.33 11.30
C GLY A 23 7.70 -7.21 12.15
N GLY A 24 8.97 -6.91 11.96
CA GLY A 24 9.68 -5.86 12.72
C GLY A 24 9.13 -4.45 12.56
N SER A 25 8.37 -4.16 11.49
CA SER A 25 7.68 -2.88 11.34
C SER A 25 6.45 -2.75 12.23
N SER A 26 5.80 -3.85 12.60
CA SER A 26 4.68 -3.86 13.57
C SER A 26 5.15 -3.39 14.94
N ALA A 27 6.24 -3.96 15.46
CA ALA A 27 6.80 -3.56 16.76
C ALA A 27 7.19 -2.06 16.79
N LYS A 28 7.85 -1.57 15.72
CA LYS A 28 8.19 -0.15 15.59
C LYS A 28 6.96 0.77 15.52
N THR A 29 5.89 0.29 14.89
CA THR A 29 4.64 1.05 14.81
C THR A 29 3.96 1.14 16.16
N LEU A 30 3.88 0.03 16.92
CA LEU A 30 3.35 0.03 18.29
C LEU A 30 4.14 0.93 19.22
N GLU A 31 5.48 0.89 19.14
CA GLU A 31 6.35 1.75 19.95
C GLU A 31 6.08 3.24 19.70
N LYS A 32 5.93 3.64 18.42
CA LYS A 32 5.56 5.02 18.05
C LYS A 32 4.14 5.37 18.48
N TYR A 33 3.23 4.42 18.47
CA TYR A 33 1.87 4.60 18.94
C TYR A 33 1.77 4.70 20.48
N GLY A 34 2.89 4.48 21.20
CA GLY A 34 2.95 4.57 22.65
C GLY A 34 2.79 3.22 23.38
N ILE A 35 2.92 2.10 22.68
CA ILE A 35 2.93 0.75 23.25
C ILE A 35 4.38 0.22 23.20
N PRO A 36 5.11 0.23 24.34
CA PRO A 36 6.49 -0.22 24.36
C PRO A 36 6.61 -1.75 24.22
N LYS A 37 7.82 -2.22 23.85
CA LYS A 37 8.07 -3.65 23.55
C LYS A 37 7.85 -4.60 24.73
N ASP A 38 7.93 -4.13 25.95
CA ASP A 38 7.65 -4.91 27.17
C ASP A 38 6.17 -5.09 27.48
N SER A 39 5.28 -4.44 26.72
CA SER A 39 3.83 -4.58 26.83
C SER A 39 3.31 -5.93 26.30
N TYR A 40 4.12 -6.70 25.57
CA TYR A 40 3.75 -7.99 25.01
C TYR A 40 4.92 -8.97 25.07
N LYS A 41 4.62 -10.27 25.23
CA LYS A 41 5.63 -11.34 25.38
C LYS A 41 5.71 -12.24 24.15
N THR A 42 4.63 -12.31 23.38
CA THR A 42 4.52 -13.18 22.21
C THR A 42 4.23 -12.40 20.94
N GLU A 43 4.51 -13.00 19.80
CA GLU A 43 4.15 -12.42 18.50
C GLU A 43 2.63 -12.31 18.34
N GLU A 44 1.87 -13.24 18.91
CA GLU A 44 0.41 -13.21 18.91
C GLU A 44 -0.13 -12.01 19.68
N GLU A 45 0.37 -11.75 20.88
CA GLU A 45 0.02 -10.55 21.67
C GLU A 45 0.35 -9.26 20.91
N MET A 46 1.52 -9.20 20.27
CA MET A 46 1.89 -8.06 19.40
C MET A 46 0.89 -7.86 18.28
N PHE A 47 0.46 -8.93 17.60
CA PHE A 47 -0.49 -8.81 16.51
C PHE A 47 -1.90 -8.44 16.98
N ASN A 48 -2.29 -8.83 18.17
CA ASN A 48 -3.56 -8.39 18.77
C ASN A 48 -3.53 -6.88 19.02
N LEU A 49 -2.47 -6.36 19.64
CA LEU A 49 -2.30 -4.92 19.87
C LEU A 49 -2.26 -4.10 18.55
N ILE A 50 -1.57 -4.60 17.54
CA ILE A 50 -1.55 -3.92 16.24
C ILE A 50 -2.93 -3.96 15.56
N HIS A 51 -3.70 -5.03 15.76
CA HIS A 51 -5.07 -5.12 15.25
C HIS A 51 -6.01 -4.14 15.99
N GLU A 52 -5.91 -4.03 17.31
CA GLU A 52 -6.66 -3.06 18.11
C GLU A 52 -6.36 -1.61 17.67
N MET A 53 -5.08 -1.26 17.48
CA MET A 53 -4.70 0.04 16.96
C MET A 53 -5.34 0.31 15.58
N ARG A 54 -5.29 -0.68 14.67
CA ARG A 54 -5.90 -0.54 13.34
C ARG A 54 -7.42 -0.47 13.40
N ALA A 55 -8.04 -1.23 14.28
CA ALA A 55 -9.48 -1.16 14.50
C ALA A 55 -9.88 0.24 14.96
N ARG A 56 -9.15 0.84 15.91
CA ARG A 56 -9.38 2.22 16.36
C ARG A 56 -9.28 3.24 15.22
N VAL A 57 -8.30 3.08 14.32
CA VAL A 57 -8.18 3.92 13.11
C VAL A 57 -9.39 3.71 12.18
N ILE A 58 -9.74 2.46 11.88
CA ILE A 58 -10.80 2.11 10.92
C ILE A 58 -12.19 2.53 11.43
N THR A 59 -12.44 2.41 12.73
CA THR A 59 -13.74 2.78 13.33
C THR A 59 -13.91 4.28 13.54
N SER A 60 -12.82 5.06 13.50
CA SER A 60 -12.88 6.52 13.62
C SER A 60 -13.91 7.13 12.66
N PRO A 61 -14.68 8.13 13.11
CA PRO A 61 -15.61 8.89 12.27
C PRO A 61 -14.94 9.54 11.04
N SER A 62 -13.66 9.93 11.14
CA SER A 62 -12.90 10.54 10.05
C SER A 62 -12.47 9.54 8.97
N PHE A 63 -12.45 8.23 9.29
CA PHE A 63 -12.05 7.18 8.37
C PHE A 63 -13.24 6.78 7.47
N THR A 64 -13.47 7.55 6.40
CA THR A 64 -14.64 7.42 5.53
C THR A 64 -14.28 7.33 4.05
N SER A 65 -15.22 6.84 3.23
CA SER A 65 -15.08 6.78 1.76
C SER A 65 -15.15 8.15 1.08
N GLU A 66 -15.38 9.22 1.79
CA GLU A 66 -15.28 10.59 1.26
C GLU A 66 -13.82 10.94 0.91
N HIS A 67 -12.86 10.37 1.67
CA HIS A 67 -11.44 10.64 1.49
C HIS A 67 -10.63 9.39 1.15
N ILE A 68 -11.08 8.20 1.58
CA ILE A 68 -10.32 6.95 1.50
C ILE A 68 -11.00 5.98 0.55
N LEU A 69 -10.31 5.63 -0.54
CA LEU A 69 -10.79 4.69 -1.55
C LEU A 69 -10.57 3.23 -1.14
N GLY A 70 -9.44 3.00 -0.49
CA GLY A 70 -9.03 1.65 -0.14
C GLY A 70 -8.08 1.61 1.05
N THR A 71 -7.90 0.40 1.57
CA THR A 71 -6.99 0.12 2.69
C THR A 71 -6.16 -1.12 2.37
N ILE A 72 -4.84 -1.05 2.55
CA ILE A 72 -3.96 -2.21 2.46
C ILE A 72 -3.87 -2.84 3.84
N LEU A 73 -4.20 -4.12 3.95
CA LEU A 73 -4.25 -4.89 5.19
C LEU A 73 -3.11 -5.91 5.24
N PHE A 74 -2.59 -6.17 6.43
CA PHE A 74 -1.78 -7.34 6.72
C PHE A 74 -2.68 -8.57 6.94
N TYR A 75 -2.16 -9.78 6.67
CA TYR A 75 -2.92 -11.04 6.76
C TYR A 75 -3.67 -11.21 8.09
N LYS A 76 -2.99 -11.00 9.23
CA LYS A 76 -3.63 -11.11 10.56
C LYS A 76 -4.77 -10.10 10.76
N THR A 77 -4.65 -8.89 10.18
CA THR A 77 -5.72 -7.88 10.24
C THR A 77 -6.91 -8.27 9.35
N MET A 78 -6.65 -8.84 8.17
CA MET A 78 -7.71 -9.38 7.30
C MET A 78 -8.50 -10.49 8.02
N MET A 79 -7.81 -11.37 8.74
CA MET A 79 -8.42 -12.45 9.52
C MET A 79 -9.09 -11.98 10.80
N GLY A 80 -8.73 -10.80 11.30
CA GLY A 80 -9.32 -10.17 12.46
C GLY A 80 -10.74 -9.66 12.19
N LYS A 81 -11.44 -9.31 13.27
CA LYS A 81 -12.81 -8.78 13.22
C LYS A 81 -12.88 -7.40 13.84
N ILE A 82 -13.76 -6.57 13.29
CA ILE A 82 -14.14 -5.26 13.82
C ILE A 82 -15.67 -5.30 13.98
N GLU A 83 -16.16 -5.05 15.18
CA GLU A 83 -17.61 -5.10 15.51
C GLU A 83 -18.30 -6.42 15.09
N GLY A 84 -17.57 -7.53 15.15
CA GLY A 84 -18.08 -8.86 14.82
C GLY A 84 -17.99 -9.26 13.34
N GLU A 85 -17.75 -8.33 12.42
CA GLU A 85 -17.51 -8.59 10.99
C GLU A 85 -16.01 -8.77 10.70
N TYR A 86 -15.65 -9.55 9.66
CA TYR A 86 -14.26 -9.54 9.20
C TYR A 86 -13.84 -8.15 8.75
N THR A 87 -12.59 -7.79 8.95
CA THR A 87 -12.10 -6.41 8.71
C THR A 87 -12.43 -5.90 7.30
N ALA A 88 -12.29 -6.74 6.27
CA ALA A 88 -12.60 -6.34 4.89
C ALA A 88 -14.11 -6.14 4.66
N ASP A 89 -14.94 -6.98 5.29
CA ASP A 89 -16.40 -6.84 5.23
C ASP A 89 -16.88 -5.59 5.96
N TYR A 90 -16.33 -5.31 7.15
CA TYR A 90 -16.61 -4.06 7.87
C TYR A 90 -16.27 -2.83 7.03
N LEU A 91 -15.06 -2.82 6.44
CA LEU A 91 -14.61 -1.72 5.57
C LEU A 91 -15.55 -1.50 4.38
N TRP A 92 -15.99 -2.56 3.74
CA TRP A 92 -16.90 -2.45 2.60
C TRP A 92 -18.34 -2.15 3.00
N ASN A 93 -18.89 -2.88 3.95
CA ASN A 93 -20.29 -2.78 4.35
C ASN A 93 -20.59 -1.45 5.06
N LYS A 94 -19.75 -1.04 6.00
CA LYS A 94 -19.96 0.13 6.86
C LYS A 94 -19.32 1.40 6.32
N LYS A 95 -18.18 1.29 5.64
CA LYS A 95 -17.38 2.45 5.25
C LYS A 95 -17.30 2.65 3.73
N LYS A 96 -17.67 1.66 2.89
CA LYS A 96 -17.51 1.67 1.43
C LYS A 96 -16.07 1.89 0.97
N ILE A 97 -15.13 1.33 1.72
CA ILE A 97 -13.67 1.36 1.50
C ILE A 97 -13.22 -0.02 1.00
N VAL A 98 -12.46 -0.04 -0.08
CA VAL A 98 -11.97 -1.27 -0.72
C VAL A 98 -10.77 -1.84 0.03
N SER A 99 -10.65 -3.15 0.17
CA SER A 99 -9.55 -3.80 0.89
C SER A 99 -8.59 -4.52 -0.05
N PHE A 100 -7.29 -4.32 0.19
CA PHE A 100 -6.17 -5.02 -0.44
C PHE A 100 -5.39 -5.82 0.59
N LEU A 101 -4.84 -6.97 0.21
CA LEU A 101 -4.02 -7.82 1.07
C LEU A 101 -2.53 -7.68 0.73
N LYS A 102 -1.68 -7.39 1.71
CA LYS A 102 -0.23 -7.53 1.57
C LYS A 102 0.12 -9.02 1.53
N VAL A 103 0.73 -9.48 0.42
CA VAL A 103 1.08 -10.89 0.18
C VAL A 103 2.57 -11.20 0.32
N ASP A 104 3.46 -10.20 0.18
CA ASP A 104 4.91 -10.42 0.29
C ASP A 104 5.34 -10.87 1.71
N LYS A 105 6.39 -11.67 1.78
CA LYS A 105 6.98 -12.23 3.01
C LYS A 105 8.23 -11.48 3.48
N GLY A 106 8.42 -10.25 2.99
CA GLY A 106 9.62 -9.44 3.22
C GLY A 106 10.63 -9.58 2.09
N LEU A 107 11.83 -9.04 2.32
CA LEU A 107 12.86 -8.88 1.31
C LEU A 107 14.00 -9.89 1.50
N GLU A 108 14.63 -10.28 0.39
CA GLU A 108 15.90 -10.97 0.37
C GLU A 108 17.07 -10.05 0.69
N GLU A 109 18.28 -10.60 0.77
CA GLU A 109 19.50 -9.81 0.84
C GLU A 109 19.70 -9.02 -0.46
N GLU A 110 20.49 -7.95 -0.36
CA GLU A 110 20.74 -7.06 -1.50
C GLU A 110 21.67 -7.69 -2.53
N HIS A 111 21.23 -7.66 -3.78
CA HIS A 111 22.00 -8.09 -4.95
C HIS A 111 21.74 -7.15 -6.13
N ASP A 112 22.77 -6.82 -6.87
CA ASP A 112 22.65 -5.95 -8.08
C ASP A 112 21.93 -4.62 -7.77
N GLY A 113 22.19 -4.03 -6.58
CA GLY A 113 21.58 -2.77 -6.14
C GLY A 113 20.08 -2.84 -5.84
N VAL A 114 19.52 -4.04 -5.62
CA VAL A 114 18.10 -4.24 -5.33
C VAL A 114 17.88 -5.31 -4.25
N LYS A 115 16.70 -5.29 -3.64
CA LYS A 115 16.19 -6.39 -2.80
C LYS A 115 14.92 -6.95 -3.40
N LEU A 116 14.97 -8.16 -3.89
CA LEU A 116 13.81 -8.92 -4.33
C LEU A 116 12.90 -9.31 -3.15
N MET A 117 11.68 -9.68 -3.45
CA MET A 117 10.82 -10.34 -2.47
C MET A 117 11.32 -11.76 -2.18
N LYS A 118 11.23 -12.17 -0.92
CA LYS A 118 11.38 -13.58 -0.56
C LYS A 118 10.34 -14.44 -1.28
N PRO A 119 10.61 -15.72 -1.53
CA PRO A 119 9.64 -16.64 -2.12
C PRO A 119 8.30 -16.62 -1.38
N ILE A 120 7.20 -16.58 -2.11
CA ILE A 120 5.83 -16.62 -1.57
C ILE A 120 5.25 -18.00 -1.87
N ASN A 121 5.73 -19.03 -1.14
CA ASN A 121 5.37 -20.41 -1.39
C ASN A 121 3.88 -20.73 -1.13
N ASP A 122 3.20 -19.91 -0.35
CA ASP A 122 1.78 -20.00 0.02
C ASP A 122 0.92 -18.94 -0.68
N LEU A 123 1.35 -18.42 -1.85
CA LEU A 123 0.62 -17.37 -2.53
C LEU A 123 -0.81 -17.82 -2.87
N LYS A 124 -0.95 -19.02 -3.43
CA LYS A 124 -2.25 -19.55 -3.84
C LYS A 124 -3.23 -19.62 -2.65
N GLU A 125 -2.78 -20.15 -1.54
CA GLU A 125 -3.58 -20.26 -0.30
C GLU A 125 -3.97 -18.88 0.24
N GLN A 126 -3.05 -17.91 0.20
CA GLN A 126 -3.35 -16.53 0.58
C GLN A 126 -4.40 -15.91 -0.33
N LEU A 127 -4.35 -16.12 -1.65
CA LEU A 127 -5.30 -15.59 -2.62
C LEU A 127 -6.68 -16.25 -2.48
N GLU A 128 -6.73 -17.58 -2.24
CA GLU A 128 -7.98 -18.28 -1.95
C GLU A 128 -8.66 -17.73 -0.68
N GLU A 129 -7.87 -17.49 0.39
CA GLU A 129 -8.40 -16.93 1.63
C GLU A 129 -8.82 -15.45 1.45
N ALA A 130 -8.06 -14.68 0.69
CA ALA A 130 -8.40 -13.31 0.33
C ALA A 130 -9.76 -13.23 -0.40
N ASN A 131 -10.01 -14.12 -1.35
CA ASN A 131 -11.29 -14.22 -2.04
C ASN A 131 -12.45 -14.57 -1.08
N LYS A 132 -12.25 -15.50 -0.14
CA LYS A 132 -13.25 -15.83 0.90
C LYS A 132 -13.56 -14.66 1.84
N LYS A 133 -12.61 -13.75 2.03
CA LYS A 133 -12.75 -12.53 2.84
C LYS A 133 -13.12 -11.30 2.02
N HIS A 134 -13.54 -11.47 0.77
CA HIS A 134 -13.99 -10.41 -0.14
C HIS A 134 -12.96 -9.29 -0.36
N ILE A 135 -11.67 -9.63 -0.28
CA ILE A 135 -10.56 -8.75 -0.67
C ILE A 135 -10.66 -8.46 -2.17
N PHE A 136 -10.37 -7.24 -2.57
CA PHE A 136 -10.43 -6.80 -3.97
C PHE A 136 -9.12 -7.03 -4.71
N GLY A 137 -8.01 -6.89 -4.03
CA GLY A 137 -6.69 -6.98 -4.65
C GLY A 137 -5.59 -7.24 -3.65
N THR A 138 -4.36 -7.20 -4.12
CA THR A 138 -3.18 -7.48 -3.30
C THR A 138 -2.16 -6.36 -3.39
N LYS A 139 -1.14 -6.40 -2.52
CA LYS A 139 0.03 -5.54 -2.60
C LYS A 139 1.29 -6.35 -2.27
N MET A 140 2.38 -6.11 -3.03
CA MET A 140 3.69 -6.72 -2.84
C MET A 140 4.81 -5.72 -3.07
N ARG A 141 5.90 -5.81 -2.28
CA ARG A 141 6.96 -4.79 -2.24
C ARG A 141 8.35 -5.37 -2.43
N SER A 142 9.14 -4.75 -3.30
CA SER A 142 10.60 -4.88 -3.42
C SER A 142 11.26 -3.49 -3.35
N VAL A 143 12.60 -3.43 -3.26
CA VAL A 143 13.32 -2.17 -3.09
C VAL A 143 14.49 -2.07 -4.06
N ILE A 144 14.64 -0.88 -4.65
CA ILE A 144 15.73 -0.48 -5.55
C ILE A 144 16.59 0.55 -4.82
N TYR A 145 17.90 0.29 -4.73
CA TYR A 145 18.89 1.17 -4.07
C TYR A 145 19.84 1.84 -5.04
N GLU A 146 20.02 1.29 -6.26
CA GLU A 146 20.95 1.78 -7.28
C GLU A 146 20.37 1.60 -8.70
N ALA A 147 20.80 2.42 -9.62
CA ALA A 147 20.43 2.34 -11.05
C ALA A 147 21.16 1.17 -11.75
N ASN A 148 20.84 -0.04 -11.33
CA ASN A 148 21.36 -1.27 -11.91
C ASN A 148 20.33 -1.92 -12.82
N LYS A 149 20.60 -1.96 -14.12
CA LYS A 149 19.68 -2.48 -15.13
C LYS A 149 19.26 -3.93 -14.86
N LYS A 150 20.20 -4.78 -14.44
CA LYS A 150 19.92 -6.19 -14.16
C LYS A 150 19.03 -6.34 -12.92
N GLY A 151 19.34 -5.61 -11.85
CA GLY A 151 18.56 -5.63 -10.62
C GLY A 151 17.14 -5.10 -10.82
N ILE A 152 16.99 -3.94 -11.47
CA ILE A 152 15.66 -3.34 -11.76
C ILE A 152 14.82 -4.29 -12.61
N LYS A 153 15.42 -4.86 -13.68
CA LYS A 153 14.73 -5.86 -14.49
C LYS A 153 14.27 -7.06 -13.67
N SER A 154 15.12 -7.58 -12.79
CA SER A 154 14.78 -8.74 -11.95
C SER A 154 13.59 -8.44 -11.00
N ILE A 155 13.52 -7.21 -10.46
CA ILE A 155 12.38 -6.76 -9.64
C ILE A 155 11.09 -6.74 -10.46
N VAL A 156 11.14 -6.12 -11.64
CA VAL A 156 9.96 -5.99 -12.50
C VAL A 156 9.48 -7.36 -12.96
N ASP A 157 10.40 -8.22 -13.45
CA ASP A 157 10.09 -9.60 -13.86
C ASP A 157 9.42 -10.38 -12.71
N GLN A 158 9.98 -10.32 -11.49
CA GLN A 158 9.43 -11.02 -10.33
C GLN A 158 8.01 -10.55 -10.00
N GLN A 159 7.80 -9.24 -9.94
CA GLN A 159 6.50 -8.69 -9.54
C GLN A 159 5.44 -8.91 -10.63
N PHE A 160 5.78 -8.82 -11.91
CA PHE A 160 4.84 -9.09 -13.00
C PHE A 160 4.44 -10.58 -13.08
N ASN A 161 5.38 -11.49 -12.77
CA ASN A 161 5.05 -12.93 -12.68
C ASN A 161 4.00 -13.19 -11.59
N PHE A 162 4.20 -12.67 -10.38
CA PHE A 162 3.20 -12.78 -9.32
C PHE A 162 1.90 -12.03 -9.66
N ALA A 163 1.99 -10.88 -10.31
CA ALA A 163 0.80 -10.13 -10.74
C ALA A 163 -0.10 -10.97 -11.66
N LYS A 164 0.50 -11.74 -12.59
CA LYS A 164 -0.26 -12.64 -13.47
C LYS A 164 -0.98 -13.74 -12.69
N GLU A 165 -0.32 -14.35 -11.71
CA GLU A 165 -0.96 -15.34 -10.83
C GLU A 165 -2.13 -14.72 -10.04
N ILE A 166 -1.97 -13.50 -9.55
CA ILE A 166 -2.99 -12.76 -8.80
C ILE A 166 -4.19 -12.43 -9.70
N CYS A 167 -3.96 -11.95 -10.93
CA CYS A 167 -5.02 -11.69 -11.90
C CYS A 167 -5.81 -12.96 -12.24
N ASN A 168 -5.14 -14.11 -12.37
CA ASN A 168 -5.79 -15.41 -12.61
C ASN A 168 -6.76 -15.83 -11.47
N MET A 169 -6.59 -15.25 -10.27
CA MET A 169 -7.50 -15.42 -9.14
C MET A 169 -8.57 -14.32 -9.06
N ASN A 170 -8.74 -13.51 -10.10
CA ASN A 170 -9.67 -12.38 -10.19
C ASN A 170 -9.43 -11.26 -9.17
N LEU A 171 -8.20 -11.11 -8.68
CA LEU A 171 -7.76 -10.04 -7.79
C LEU A 171 -6.91 -9.01 -8.55
N VAL A 172 -6.90 -7.76 -8.11
CA VAL A 172 -6.11 -6.69 -8.71
C VAL A 172 -4.77 -6.52 -7.96
N PRO A 173 -3.62 -6.81 -8.58
CA PRO A 173 -2.33 -6.60 -7.94
C PRO A 173 -1.95 -5.11 -7.87
N ILE A 174 -1.42 -4.69 -6.73
CA ILE A 174 -0.61 -3.47 -6.59
C ILE A 174 0.86 -3.91 -6.58
N ILE A 175 1.58 -3.57 -7.62
CA ILE A 175 3.03 -3.77 -7.74
C ILE A 175 3.73 -2.59 -7.06
N GLU A 176 4.60 -2.87 -6.06
CA GLU A 176 5.35 -1.84 -5.30
C GLU A 176 6.87 -2.03 -5.46
N PRO A 177 7.47 -1.69 -6.60
CA PRO A 177 8.91 -1.58 -6.76
C PRO A 177 9.38 -0.22 -6.22
N GLU A 178 9.62 -0.16 -4.92
CA GLU A 178 10.04 1.05 -4.21
C GLU A 178 11.47 1.44 -4.60
N VAL A 179 11.69 2.66 -5.04
CA VAL A 179 13.03 3.24 -5.12
C VAL A 179 13.33 3.92 -3.78
N ASP A 180 14.44 3.55 -3.13
CA ASP A 180 14.82 4.17 -1.86
C ASP A 180 15.03 5.68 -2.04
N ILE A 181 14.48 6.50 -1.12
CA ILE A 181 14.58 7.96 -1.22
C ILE A 181 16.02 8.46 -1.09
N ASN A 182 16.93 7.64 -0.55
CA ASN A 182 18.34 7.93 -0.39
C ASN A 182 19.21 7.31 -1.49
N ALA A 183 18.62 6.67 -2.50
CA ALA A 183 19.37 6.14 -3.62
C ALA A 183 20.18 7.28 -4.27
N PRO A 184 21.50 7.12 -4.47
CA PRO A 184 22.37 8.19 -4.96
C PRO A 184 21.99 8.66 -6.37
N ASP A 185 21.39 7.77 -7.14
CA ASP A 185 20.97 7.95 -8.54
C ASP A 185 19.45 7.72 -8.70
N LYS A 186 18.66 8.16 -7.71
CA LYS A 186 17.20 7.94 -7.62
C LYS A 186 16.47 8.28 -8.92
N THR A 187 16.78 9.40 -9.55
CA THR A 187 16.15 9.83 -10.81
C THR A 187 16.39 8.82 -11.93
N GLU A 188 17.60 8.28 -12.04
CA GLU A 188 17.91 7.27 -13.03
C GLU A 188 17.25 5.92 -12.72
N CYS A 189 17.23 5.52 -11.45
CA CYS A 189 16.45 4.35 -10.99
C CYS A 189 14.99 4.44 -11.47
N GLU A 190 14.37 5.59 -11.27
CA GLU A 190 12.95 5.82 -11.61
C GLU A 190 12.69 5.77 -13.11
N ARG A 191 13.58 6.35 -13.92
CA ARG A 191 13.50 6.29 -15.40
C ARG A 191 13.67 4.87 -15.93
N MET A 192 14.69 4.14 -15.43
CA MET A 192 14.93 2.75 -15.80
C MET A 192 13.76 1.86 -15.39
N LEU A 193 13.22 2.05 -14.19
CA LEU A 193 12.05 1.34 -13.69
C LEU A 193 10.82 1.57 -14.58
N LEU A 194 10.51 2.82 -14.91
CA LEU A 194 9.40 3.16 -15.81
C LEU A 194 9.55 2.47 -17.17
N GLN A 195 10.76 2.51 -17.75
CA GLN A 195 11.01 1.86 -19.04
C GLN A 195 10.80 0.35 -18.98
N GLU A 196 11.29 -0.31 -17.92
CA GLU A 196 11.13 -1.77 -17.76
C GLU A 196 9.67 -2.16 -17.54
N ILE A 197 8.91 -1.37 -16.77
CA ILE A 197 7.47 -1.56 -16.59
C ILE A 197 6.73 -1.44 -17.94
N LYS A 198 7.05 -0.44 -18.75
CA LYS A 198 6.44 -0.27 -20.09
C LYS A 198 6.72 -1.47 -20.98
N ASN A 199 7.95 -2.01 -20.96
CA ASN A 199 8.30 -3.21 -21.72
C ASN A 199 7.41 -4.42 -21.36
N HIS A 200 7.01 -4.55 -20.07
CA HIS A 200 6.08 -5.58 -19.64
C HIS A 200 4.64 -5.27 -20.05
N LEU A 201 4.21 -4.01 -19.89
CA LEU A 201 2.85 -3.60 -20.21
C LEU A 201 2.53 -3.68 -21.71
N ASP A 202 3.52 -3.48 -22.58
CA ASP A 202 3.37 -3.63 -24.04
C ASP A 202 2.90 -5.05 -24.46
N ASN A 203 3.11 -6.04 -23.59
CA ASN A 203 2.70 -7.43 -23.80
C ASN A 203 1.68 -7.94 -22.75
N TRP A 204 1.15 -7.03 -21.90
CA TRP A 204 0.21 -7.37 -20.87
C TRP A 204 -1.22 -7.44 -21.41
N ASP A 205 -2.01 -8.40 -20.91
CA ASP A 205 -3.41 -8.50 -21.28
C ASP A 205 -4.21 -7.34 -20.66
N GLU A 206 -4.84 -6.53 -21.48
CA GLU A 206 -5.61 -5.36 -21.05
C GLU A 206 -6.79 -5.71 -20.14
N SER A 207 -7.29 -6.95 -20.17
CA SER A 207 -8.33 -7.43 -19.26
C SER A 207 -7.82 -7.63 -17.83
N ASP A 208 -6.53 -7.89 -17.65
CA ASP A 208 -5.86 -8.06 -16.37
C ASP A 208 -5.53 -6.71 -15.75
N LYS A 209 -6.39 -6.22 -14.87
CA LYS A 209 -6.25 -4.90 -14.25
C LYS A 209 -5.12 -4.91 -13.22
N ILE A 210 -4.30 -3.86 -13.25
CA ILE A 210 -3.10 -3.69 -12.43
C ILE A 210 -3.03 -2.29 -11.83
N MET A 211 -2.41 -2.18 -10.68
CA MET A 211 -2.09 -0.92 -10.02
C MET A 211 -0.60 -0.86 -9.69
N PHE A 212 -0.08 0.33 -9.61
CA PHE A 212 1.32 0.57 -9.24
C PHE A 212 1.41 1.42 -7.99
N LYS A 213 2.40 1.11 -7.16
CA LYS A 213 2.78 1.92 -6.00
C LYS A 213 4.26 2.22 -6.06
N PHE A 214 4.59 3.50 -6.18
CA PHE A 214 5.96 3.98 -6.33
C PHE A 214 6.37 4.90 -5.17
N THR A 215 7.66 5.07 -4.98
CA THR A 215 8.17 6.25 -4.29
C THR A 215 7.72 7.49 -5.03
N ILE A 216 7.38 8.57 -4.31
CA ILE A 216 7.07 9.85 -4.97
C ILE A 216 8.24 10.20 -5.88
N PRO A 217 8.01 10.42 -7.20
CA PRO A 217 9.11 10.54 -8.15
C PRO A 217 9.86 11.86 -8.00
N THR A 218 11.13 11.84 -8.40
CA THR A 218 11.98 13.03 -8.45
C THR A 218 11.53 13.99 -9.55
N GLU A 219 11.14 13.44 -10.70
CA GLU A 219 10.59 14.20 -11.82
C GLU A 219 9.07 14.28 -11.71
N GLU A 220 8.53 15.48 -11.73
CA GLU A 220 7.09 15.70 -11.66
C GLU A 220 6.38 15.01 -12.84
N ASN A 221 5.31 14.26 -12.52
CA ASN A 221 4.49 13.55 -13.50
C ASN A 221 5.17 12.39 -14.25
N LEU A 222 6.32 11.90 -13.81
CA LEU A 222 7.06 10.82 -14.47
C LEU A 222 6.18 9.61 -14.82
N TYR A 223 5.29 9.20 -13.92
CA TYR A 223 4.46 8.01 -14.09
C TYR A 223 3.13 8.25 -14.81
N MET A 224 2.89 9.46 -15.34
CA MET A 224 1.67 9.76 -16.09
C MET A 224 1.50 8.90 -17.35
N GLU A 225 2.61 8.52 -17.99
CA GLU A 225 2.60 7.68 -19.20
C GLU A 225 1.95 6.30 -18.97
N LEU A 226 1.94 5.80 -17.73
CA LEU A 226 1.33 4.51 -17.40
C LEU A 226 -0.20 4.51 -17.61
N TYR A 227 -0.84 5.66 -17.58
CA TYR A 227 -2.28 5.77 -17.88
C TYR A 227 -2.63 5.64 -19.38
N ASN A 228 -1.64 5.53 -20.26
CA ASN A 228 -1.86 5.17 -21.65
C ASN A 228 -2.21 3.67 -21.84
N TYR A 229 -2.05 2.87 -20.80
CA TYR A 229 -2.41 1.44 -20.77
C TYR A 229 -3.75 1.24 -20.06
N ASP A 230 -4.75 0.71 -20.77
CA ASP A 230 -6.12 0.52 -20.23
C ASP A 230 -6.20 -0.47 -19.06
N CYS A 231 -5.20 -1.34 -18.92
CA CYS A 231 -5.06 -2.24 -17.77
C CYS A 231 -4.70 -1.50 -16.47
N VAL A 232 -4.09 -0.30 -16.55
CA VAL A 232 -3.66 0.46 -15.37
C VAL A 232 -4.84 1.17 -14.72
N VAL A 233 -5.21 0.71 -13.53
CA VAL A 233 -6.36 1.24 -12.77
C VAL A 233 -5.99 2.51 -12.03
N LYS A 234 -4.87 2.50 -11.31
CA LYS A 234 -4.41 3.63 -10.49
C LYS A 234 -2.91 3.55 -10.23
N VAL A 235 -2.27 4.71 -10.22
CA VAL A 235 -0.91 4.88 -9.70
C VAL A 235 -1.01 5.53 -8.33
N VAL A 236 -0.36 4.93 -7.34
CA VAL A 236 -0.30 5.45 -5.98
C VAL A 236 1.14 5.67 -5.54
N ALA A 237 1.37 6.57 -4.59
CA ALA A 237 2.71 6.87 -4.10
C ALA A 237 2.85 6.57 -2.61
N LEU A 238 4.01 6.01 -2.23
CA LEU A 238 4.44 5.84 -0.84
C LEU A 238 5.25 7.07 -0.38
N SER A 239 5.27 7.34 0.93
CA SER A 239 6.02 8.47 1.50
C SER A 239 7.53 8.21 1.61
N GLY A 240 8.00 6.97 1.51
CA GLY A 240 9.41 6.58 1.50
C GLY A 240 10.24 6.90 2.75
N GLY A 241 9.65 7.60 3.72
CA GLY A 241 10.34 8.10 4.91
C GLY A 241 10.26 9.62 5.07
N TYR A 242 9.76 10.34 4.08
CA TYR A 242 9.40 11.74 4.26
C TYR A 242 8.31 11.89 5.32
N ASP A 243 8.38 12.96 6.10
CA ASP A 243 7.28 13.39 6.98
C ASP A 243 6.02 13.75 6.14
N ILE A 244 4.88 13.85 6.80
CA ILE A 244 3.60 14.09 6.11
C ILE A 244 3.59 15.39 5.29
N ASN A 245 4.26 16.45 5.77
CA ASN A 245 4.26 17.76 5.08
C ASN A 245 5.04 17.65 3.77
N LYS A 246 6.26 17.09 3.85
CA LYS A 246 7.12 16.91 2.68
C LYS A 246 6.54 15.93 1.68
N ALA A 247 5.98 14.81 2.16
CA ALA A 247 5.32 13.83 1.30
C ALA A 247 4.13 14.44 0.55
N CYS A 248 3.27 15.20 1.23
CA CYS A 248 2.12 15.87 0.60
C CYS A 248 2.55 16.97 -0.38
N GLU A 249 3.57 17.77 -0.03
CA GLU A 249 4.13 18.79 -0.96
C GLU A 249 4.61 18.16 -2.26
N LEU A 250 5.39 17.08 -2.17
CA LEU A 250 5.92 16.40 -3.35
C LEU A 250 4.83 15.68 -4.15
N LEU A 251 3.89 15.04 -3.47
CA LEU A 251 2.77 14.35 -4.12
C LEU A 251 1.90 15.30 -4.93
N SER A 252 1.60 16.47 -4.38
CA SER A 252 0.72 17.47 -5.01
C SER A 252 1.23 17.97 -6.36
N LYS A 253 2.50 17.75 -6.70
CA LYS A 253 3.10 18.07 -7.98
C LYS A 253 2.90 17.00 -9.06
N ASN A 254 2.30 15.86 -8.67
CA ASN A 254 2.12 14.69 -9.53
C ASN A 254 0.64 14.45 -9.84
N LYS A 255 0.21 14.82 -11.04
CA LYS A 255 -1.18 14.66 -11.49
C LYS A 255 -1.60 13.19 -11.54
N ASN A 256 -2.82 12.90 -11.13
CA ASN A 256 -3.43 11.56 -11.13
C ASN A 256 -2.70 10.52 -10.24
N VAL A 257 -1.65 10.88 -9.52
CA VAL A 257 -1.01 10.02 -8.52
C VAL A 257 -1.61 10.34 -7.17
N ILE A 258 -2.18 9.34 -6.50
CA ILE A 258 -2.76 9.49 -5.16
C ILE A 258 -1.84 8.90 -4.10
N ALA A 259 -2.02 9.29 -2.84
CA ALA A 259 -1.24 8.73 -1.74
C ALA A 259 -1.60 7.26 -1.46
N SER A 260 -0.58 6.49 -1.02
CA SER A 260 -0.75 5.26 -0.23
C SER A 260 0.25 5.30 0.92
N PHE A 261 -0.02 6.20 1.86
CA PHE A 261 0.86 6.44 2.99
C PHE A 261 0.53 5.54 4.17
N SER A 262 1.57 5.11 4.88
CA SER A 262 1.48 4.33 6.11
C SER A 262 1.97 5.15 7.30
N ARG A 263 3.28 5.38 7.40
CA ARG A 263 3.88 6.12 8.52
C ARG A 263 3.35 7.55 8.64
N ALA A 264 3.23 8.25 7.53
CA ALA A 264 2.74 9.63 7.52
C ALA A 264 1.27 9.74 7.97
N LEU A 265 0.42 8.73 7.68
CA LEU A 265 -0.97 8.71 8.15
C LEU A 265 -1.09 8.51 9.67
N LEU A 266 -0.18 7.74 10.26
CA LEU A 266 -0.24 7.33 11.68
C LEU A 266 0.69 8.14 12.59
N GLU A 267 1.41 9.10 12.04
CA GLU A 267 2.58 9.77 12.66
C GLU A 267 2.26 10.38 14.03
N ASN A 268 1.11 11.02 14.18
CA ASN A 268 0.70 11.74 15.39
C ASN A 268 -0.30 10.98 16.26
N LEU A 269 -0.60 9.71 15.93
CA LEU A 269 -1.55 8.92 16.71
C LEU A 269 -0.85 8.25 17.89
N ASN A 270 -1.50 8.29 19.06
CA ASN A 270 -0.99 7.70 20.29
C ASN A 270 -2.09 7.03 21.09
N ILE A 271 -1.76 5.93 21.78
CA ILE A 271 -2.71 5.16 22.58
C ILE A 271 -3.33 5.98 23.73
N ASN A 272 -2.58 6.93 24.28
CA ASN A 272 -3.00 7.76 25.41
C ASN A 272 -3.91 8.93 25.03
N GLN A 273 -4.14 9.16 23.73
CA GLN A 273 -5.08 10.20 23.28
C GLN A 273 -6.51 9.81 23.63
N THR A 274 -7.28 10.79 24.08
CA THR A 274 -8.74 10.65 24.16
C THR A 274 -9.33 10.39 22.77
N GLU A 275 -10.57 9.91 22.70
CA GLU A 275 -11.23 9.70 21.39
C GLU A 275 -11.33 10.99 20.58
N GLU A 276 -11.58 12.13 21.23
CA GLU A 276 -11.64 13.43 20.57
C GLU A 276 -10.27 13.84 20.00
N GLU A 277 -9.21 13.75 20.79
CA GLU A 277 -7.84 14.05 20.35
C GLU A 277 -7.39 13.13 19.23
N PHE A 278 -7.63 11.83 19.36
CA PHE A 278 -7.29 10.84 18.35
C PHE A 278 -8.00 11.12 17.02
N ASN A 279 -9.31 11.32 17.07
CA ASN A 279 -10.10 11.61 15.88
C ASN A 279 -9.69 12.93 15.22
N LYS A 280 -9.36 13.97 15.97
CA LYS A 280 -8.88 15.25 15.47
C LYS A 280 -7.53 15.11 14.74
N GLU A 281 -6.58 14.39 15.33
CA GLU A 281 -5.27 14.15 14.71
C GLU A 281 -5.39 13.29 13.43
N LEU A 282 -6.21 12.23 13.48
CA LEU A 282 -6.45 11.40 12.32
C LEU A 282 -7.16 12.16 11.20
N ASP A 283 -8.16 12.97 11.50
CA ASP A 283 -8.87 13.82 10.55
C ASP A 283 -7.93 14.82 9.86
N SER A 284 -7.07 15.46 10.65
CA SER A 284 -6.06 16.38 10.13
C SER A 284 -5.11 15.69 9.14
N ALA A 285 -4.63 14.48 9.47
CA ALA A 285 -3.77 13.70 8.59
C ALA A 285 -4.52 13.27 7.31
N ILE A 286 -5.74 12.74 7.45
CA ILE A 286 -6.59 12.31 6.32
C ILE A 286 -6.86 13.47 5.37
N THR A 287 -7.31 14.61 5.90
CA THR A 287 -7.61 15.81 5.09
C THR A 287 -6.39 16.30 4.32
N LYS A 288 -5.22 16.33 4.97
CA LYS A 288 -3.96 16.75 4.33
C LYS A 288 -3.55 15.81 3.20
N ILE A 289 -3.60 14.49 3.43
CA ILE A 289 -3.26 13.47 2.43
C ILE A 289 -4.26 13.49 1.28
N TYR A 290 -5.55 13.63 1.57
CA TYR A 290 -6.60 13.77 0.57
C TYR A 290 -6.35 14.97 -0.34
N ASN A 291 -6.13 16.14 0.23
CA ASN A 291 -5.88 17.37 -0.55
C ASN A 291 -4.66 17.23 -1.47
N ALA A 292 -3.61 16.54 -1.02
CA ALA A 292 -2.44 16.25 -1.85
C ALA A 292 -2.71 15.22 -2.97
N SER A 293 -3.77 14.40 -2.84
CA SER A 293 -4.11 13.30 -3.76
C SER A 293 -5.13 13.69 -4.84
N VAL A 294 -5.82 14.82 -4.72
CA VAL A 294 -6.94 15.18 -5.59
C VAL A 294 -6.68 16.40 -6.50
N ASN A 295 -5.43 16.74 -6.68
CA ASN A 295 -4.95 17.85 -7.52
C ASN A 295 -5.15 17.59 -9.01
#